data_1588e114d21c70b21b4c4411cef5959c
#
_entry.id   1588e114d21c70b21b4c4411cef5959c
#
_cell.length_a   1.000
_cell.length_b   1.000
_cell.length_c   1.000
_cell.angle_alpha   90.00
_cell.angle_beta   90.00
_cell.angle_gamma   90.00
#
_symmetry.space_group_name_H-M   'P 1'
#
loop_
_entity.id
_entity.type
_entity.pdbx_description
1 polymer ?
#
loop_
_entity_poly.entity_id
_entity_poly.type
_entity_poly.pdbx_seq_one_letter_code
_entity_poly.pdbx_strand_id
1 'polypeptide(L)'
;MKIVVLDGYTENPGDLSWDELGKLGDLTVYDRTSLTDENEAIARIGDAEVVFTNKTPITKKIIDACPNMKMISMLATGYNVVDYKYAKEKGIPVTN
;
A
#
# COMPACT_ATOMS: atom_id res chain seq x y z
N MET A 1 -0.80 -3.55 -14.74
CA MET A 1 -0.37 -2.85 -13.51
C MET A 1 -0.72 -3.70 -12.31
N LYS A 2 0.22 -3.90 -11.42
CA LYS A 2 -0.01 -4.73 -10.24
C LYS A 2 -0.38 -3.85 -9.04
N ILE A 3 -1.48 -4.18 -8.41
CA ILE A 3 -2.05 -3.42 -7.29
C ILE A 3 -2.14 -4.32 -6.07
N VAL A 4 -1.68 -3.86 -4.92
CA VAL A 4 -1.79 -4.61 -3.67
C VAL A 4 -2.49 -3.78 -2.61
N VAL A 5 -3.36 -4.43 -1.85
CA VAL A 5 -3.99 -3.88 -0.65
C VAL A 5 -3.46 -4.67 0.53
N LEU A 6 -2.74 -4.01 1.44
CA LEU A 6 -2.03 -4.70 2.51
C LEU A 6 -2.94 -5.08 3.69
N ASP A 7 -4.02 -4.35 3.91
CA ASP A 7 -4.87 -4.57 5.08
C ASP A 7 -6.33 -4.17 4.80
N GLY A 8 -6.91 -4.84 3.82
CA GLY A 8 -8.28 -4.57 3.41
C GLY A 8 -9.34 -4.92 4.45
N TYR A 9 -8.97 -5.74 5.45
CA TYR A 9 -9.92 -6.16 6.49
C TYR A 9 -10.49 -5.00 7.28
N THR A 10 -9.68 -3.97 7.54
CA THR A 10 -10.10 -2.83 8.35
C THR A 10 -10.81 -1.77 7.54
N GLU A 11 -10.89 -1.92 6.23
CA GLU A 11 -11.56 -0.98 5.36
C GLU A 11 -12.94 -1.49 5.00
N ASN A 12 -13.93 -0.59 5.00
CA ASN A 12 -15.28 -0.96 4.64
C ASN A 12 -15.39 -1.12 3.12
N PRO A 13 -15.62 -2.33 2.62
CA PRO A 13 -15.73 -2.53 1.19
C PRO A 13 -16.94 -1.83 0.55
N GLY A 14 -17.86 -1.31 1.35
CA GLY A 14 -18.97 -0.52 0.83
C GLY A 14 -18.53 0.83 0.27
N ASP A 15 -17.41 1.37 0.76
CA ASP A 15 -16.91 2.67 0.31
C ASP A 15 -15.91 2.55 -0.81
N LEU A 16 -15.31 1.38 -0.99
CA LEU A 16 -14.30 1.15 -1.99
C LEU A 16 -14.56 -0.19 -2.68
N SER A 17 -14.79 -0.12 -3.98
CA SER A 17 -15.06 -1.33 -4.75
C SER A 17 -13.75 -2.01 -5.15
N TRP A 18 -13.49 -3.18 -4.57
CA TRP A 18 -12.35 -3.99 -5.00
C TRP A 18 -12.50 -4.44 -6.45
N ASP A 19 -13.73 -4.62 -6.92
CA ASP A 19 -13.99 -5.01 -8.31
C ASP A 19 -13.54 -3.93 -9.29
N GLU A 20 -13.78 -2.66 -8.95
CA GLU A 20 -13.34 -1.56 -9.80
C GLU A 20 -11.82 -1.43 -9.82
N LEU A 21 -11.17 -1.62 -8.68
CA LEU A 21 -9.71 -1.62 -8.62
C LEU A 21 -9.14 -2.77 -9.45
N GLY A 22 -9.78 -3.93 -9.40
CA GLY A 22 -9.35 -5.08 -10.19
C GLY A 22 -9.41 -4.86 -11.70
N LYS A 23 -10.24 -3.94 -12.16
CA LYS A 23 -10.31 -3.58 -13.58
C LYS A 23 -9.11 -2.76 -14.04
N LEU A 24 -8.40 -2.13 -13.11
CA LEU A 24 -7.22 -1.32 -13.42
C LEU A 24 -5.95 -2.16 -13.60
N GLY A 25 -5.95 -3.39 -13.13
CA GLY A 25 -4.79 -4.26 -13.22
C GLY A 25 -4.94 -5.49 -12.33
N ASP A 26 -3.82 -6.14 -12.03
CA ASP A 26 -3.79 -7.31 -11.17
C ASP A 26 -3.89 -6.89 -9.72
N LEU A 27 -5.04 -7.14 -9.11
CA LEU A 27 -5.31 -6.76 -7.72
C LEU A 27 -5.15 -7.95 -6.79
N THR A 28 -4.37 -7.77 -5.73
CA THR A 28 -4.25 -8.72 -4.63
C THR A 28 -4.64 -7.99 -3.33
N VAL A 29 -5.59 -8.55 -2.59
CA VAL A 29 -6.04 -7.98 -1.33
C VAL A 29 -5.67 -8.91 -0.20
N TYR A 30 -4.90 -8.41 0.76
CA TYR A 30 -4.61 -9.11 2.01
C TYR A 30 -5.50 -8.55 3.11
N ASP A 31 -6.02 -9.41 3.97
CA ASP A 31 -6.85 -8.94 5.09
C ASP A 31 -6.03 -8.12 6.06
N ARG A 32 -4.84 -8.61 6.41
CA ARG A 32 -3.95 -7.97 7.36
C ARG A 32 -2.51 -8.23 6.97
N THR A 33 -1.65 -7.29 7.30
CA THR A 33 -0.21 -7.43 7.18
C THR A 33 0.40 -7.03 8.53
N SER A 34 1.49 -7.68 8.92
CA SER A 34 2.15 -7.37 10.18
C SER A 34 2.51 -5.89 10.29
N LEU A 35 2.24 -5.29 11.44
CA LEU A 35 2.59 -3.89 11.72
C LEU A 35 4.04 -3.74 12.15
N THR A 36 4.71 -4.84 12.45
CA THR A 36 6.07 -4.83 13.00
C THR A 36 7.09 -5.56 12.12
N ASP A 37 6.63 -6.47 11.26
CA ASP A 37 7.51 -7.22 10.36
C ASP A 37 7.51 -6.58 8.97
N GLU A 38 8.48 -5.71 8.74
CA GLU A 38 8.63 -5.05 7.46
C GLU A 38 8.87 -6.02 6.31
N ASN A 39 9.50 -7.15 6.59
CA ASN A 39 9.78 -8.17 5.56
C ASN A 39 8.50 -8.79 5.02
N GLU A 40 7.46 -8.93 5.84
CA GLU A 40 6.17 -9.42 5.37
C GLU A 40 5.54 -8.43 4.39
N ALA A 41 5.57 -7.14 4.71
CA ALA A 41 5.06 -6.10 3.81
C ALA A 41 5.86 -6.07 2.51
N ILE A 42 7.18 -6.15 2.58
CA ILE A 42 8.04 -6.17 1.40
C ILE A 42 7.70 -7.35 0.49
N ALA A 43 7.53 -8.54 1.08
CA ALA A 43 7.20 -9.74 0.30
C ALA A 43 5.82 -9.60 -0.38
N ARG A 44 4.85 -9.02 0.30
CA ARG A 44 3.50 -8.87 -0.24
C ARG A 44 3.40 -7.77 -1.29
N ILE A 45 4.13 -6.68 -1.12
CA ILE A 45 4.19 -5.63 -2.13
C ILE A 45 4.92 -6.15 -3.37
N GLY A 46 6.08 -6.77 -3.18
CA GLY A 46 6.86 -7.33 -4.28
C GLY A 46 7.11 -6.28 -5.36
N ASP A 47 6.61 -6.52 -6.56
CA ASP A 47 6.76 -5.63 -7.70
C ASP A 47 5.51 -4.79 -7.98
N ALA A 48 4.62 -4.64 -7.01
CA ALA A 48 3.42 -3.85 -7.17
C ALA A 48 3.75 -2.39 -7.45
N GLU A 49 2.97 -1.78 -8.32
CA GLU A 49 3.11 -0.37 -8.69
C GLU A 49 2.25 0.54 -7.83
N VAL A 50 1.09 0.05 -7.38
CA VAL A 50 0.15 0.79 -6.55
C VAL A 50 -0.07 0.02 -5.26
N VAL A 51 0.11 0.69 -4.14
CA VAL A 51 -0.02 0.09 -2.82
C VAL A 51 -1.08 0.84 -2.03
N PHE A 52 -2.10 0.12 -1.58
CA PHE A 52 -3.10 0.64 -0.67
C PHE A 52 -2.81 0.13 0.74
N THR A 53 -2.85 1.01 1.71
CA THR A 53 -2.66 0.64 3.11
C THR A 53 -3.61 1.42 4.00
N ASN A 54 -4.06 0.78 5.07
CA ASN A 54 -4.85 1.43 6.10
C ASN A 54 -4.02 1.62 7.37
N LYS A 55 -3.45 0.54 7.87
CA LYS A 55 -2.66 0.56 9.13
C LYS A 55 -1.25 0.03 8.97
N THR A 56 -0.94 -0.66 7.88
CA THR A 56 0.39 -1.23 7.67
C THR A 56 1.40 -0.13 7.40
N PRO A 57 2.45 0.00 8.21
CA PRO A 57 3.46 1.04 7.99
C PRO A 57 4.20 0.84 6.67
N ILE A 58 4.39 1.92 5.93
CA ILE A 58 5.23 1.97 4.73
C ILE A 58 6.44 2.82 5.08
N THR A 59 7.49 2.15 5.48
CA THR A 59 8.71 2.77 5.97
C THR A 59 9.70 3.00 4.85
N LYS A 60 10.78 3.73 5.16
CA LYS A 60 11.90 3.93 4.24
C LYS A 60 12.45 2.59 3.75
N LYS A 61 12.60 1.61 4.64
CA LYS A 61 13.10 0.27 4.28
C LYS A 61 12.20 -0.39 3.24
N ILE A 62 10.89 -0.29 3.43
CA ILE A 62 9.91 -0.87 2.50
C ILE A 62 9.96 -0.15 1.16
N ILE A 63 10.05 1.15 1.16
CA ILE A 63 10.13 1.95 -0.08
C ILE A 63 11.38 1.58 -0.86
N ASP A 64 12.52 1.46 -0.19
CA ASP A 64 13.77 1.08 -0.85
C ASP A 64 13.73 -0.33 -1.41
N ALA A 65 13.05 -1.25 -0.72
CA ALA A 65 12.99 -2.65 -1.13
C ALA A 65 11.99 -2.91 -2.25
N CYS A 66 11.07 -1.97 -2.50
CA CYS A 66 10.02 -2.13 -3.51
C CYS A 66 10.11 -1.00 -4.55
N PRO A 67 11.11 -1.06 -5.46
CA PRO A 67 11.38 0.06 -6.37
C PRO A 67 10.34 0.26 -7.45
N ASN A 68 9.41 -0.68 -7.62
CA ASN A 68 8.37 -0.55 -8.63
C ASN A 68 7.16 0.27 -8.16
N MET A 69 7.11 0.64 -6.89
CA MET A 69 6.00 1.44 -6.38
C MET A 69 5.95 2.81 -7.06
N LYS A 70 4.80 3.16 -7.59
CA LYS A 70 4.55 4.44 -8.26
C LYS A 70 3.55 5.30 -7.52
N MET A 71 2.77 4.72 -6.63
CA MET A 71 1.78 5.43 -5.84
C MET A 71 1.48 4.66 -4.56
N ILE A 72 1.32 5.38 -3.46
CA ILE A 72 0.85 4.82 -2.20
C ILE A 72 -0.44 5.54 -1.84
N SER A 73 -1.51 4.79 -1.62
CA SER A 73 -2.79 5.36 -1.23
C SER A 73 -3.16 4.88 0.17
N MET A 74 -3.44 5.82 1.05
CA MET A 74 -3.89 5.54 2.41
C MET A 74 -5.40 5.46 2.42
N LEU A 75 -5.94 4.36 2.94
CA LEU A 75 -7.38 4.14 3.01
C LEU A 75 -8.01 4.77 4.24
N ALA A 76 -7.19 5.15 5.23
CA ALA A 76 -7.64 5.82 6.44
C ALA A 76 -6.90 7.13 6.63
N THR A 77 -7.38 7.95 7.57
CA THR A 77 -6.86 9.30 7.78
C THR A 77 -5.59 9.38 8.63
N GLY A 78 -5.03 8.26 9.07
CA GLY A 78 -3.81 8.27 9.87
C GLY A 78 -2.57 8.43 9.00
N TYR A 79 -1.92 9.57 9.06
CA TYR A 79 -0.75 9.81 8.20
C TYR A 79 0.53 9.14 8.69
N ASN A 80 0.54 8.66 9.92
CA ASN A 80 1.79 8.21 10.54
C ASN A 80 2.24 6.84 10.05
N VAL A 81 1.42 6.18 9.24
CA VAL A 81 1.77 4.86 8.72
C VAL A 81 2.67 4.92 7.49
N VAL A 82 2.73 6.05 6.81
CA VAL A 82 3.57 6.18 5.61
C VAL A 82 4.62 7.24 5.83
N ASP A 83 5.88 6.91 5.52
CA ASP A 83 6.95 7.88 5.48
C ASP A 83 6.80 8.70 4.19
N TYR A 84 5.87 9.64 4.22
CA TYR A 84 5.51 10.41 3.05
C TYR A 84 6.64 11.36 2.59
N LYS A 85 7.49 11.81 3.50
CA LYS A 85 8.62 12.66 3.13
C LYS A 85 9.61 11.89 2.28
N TYR A 86 9.93 10.67 2.70
CA TYR A 86 10.85 9.83 1.95
C TYR A 86 10.25 9.39 0.62
N ALA A 87 8.97 9.04 0.62
CA ALA A 87 8.25 8.69 -0.60
C ALA A 87 8.31 9.84 -1.60
N LYS A 88 8.09 11.07 -1.13
CA LYS A 88 8.18 12.26 -1.98
C LYS A 88 9.57 12.43 -2.57
N GLU A 89 10.62 12.21 -1.78
CA GLU A 89 11.98 12.27 -2.27
C GLU A 89 12.25 11.27 -3.40
N LYS A 90 11.58 10.14 -3.35
CA LYS A 90 11.68 9.10 -4.38
C LYS A 90 10.71 9.30 -5.55
N GLY A 91 9.94 10.37 -5.54
CA GLY A 91 8.98 10.65 -6.58
C GLY A 91 7.71 9.81 -6.51
N ILE A 92 7.38 9.27 -5.34
CA ILE A 92 6.19 8.45 -5.13
C ILE A 92 5.12 9.30 -4.48
N PRO A 93 4.01 9.63 -5.18
CA PRO A 93 2.92 10.36 -4.56
C PRO A 93 2.21 9.51 -3.51
N VAL A 94 1.83 10.15 -2.41
CA VAL A 94 1.05 9.54 -1.34
C VAL A 94 -0.28 10.27 -1.27
N THR A 95 -1.36 9.51 -1.40
CA THR A 95 -2.73 10.05 -1.37
C THR A 95 -3.53 9.45 -0.22
N ASN A 96 -4.63 10.08 0.14
CA ASN A 96 -5.57 9.54 1.11
C ASN A 96 -7.01 9.83 0.72
#